data_b6f3b98ed8a8a17bb42c924cb8dd9a30
#
_entry.id   b6f3b98ed8a8a17bb42c924cb8dd9a30
#
_cell.length_a   1.000
_cell.length_b   1.000
_cell.length_c   1.000
_cell.angle_alpha   90.00
_cell.angle_beta   90.00
_cell.angle_gamma   90.00
#
_symmetry.space_group_name_H-M   'P 1'
#
loop_
_entity.id
_entity.type
_entity.pdbx_description
1 polymer ?
#
loop_
_entity_poly.entity_id
_entity_poly.type
_entity_poly.pdbx_seq_one_letter_code
_entity_poly.pdbx_strand_id
1 'polypeptide(L)'
;MNEALWDVDAMAAAMHARPLGDLPATISGISIDTRTLEAGDAFFAIQGDRFDGHDFLTAATKAGAALHVVSEQKLPALGRVQSPLLIVDDVLKAMSRLAEAARARSKATIVAVTGSVGKTTTKEALRHGLAADGKVHASAASFNNHWGVPLSLTRLPRDARFAIFEIGMNHPG
;
A
#
# COMPACT_ATOMS: atom_id res chain seq x y z
N MET A 1 2.58 1.78 20.33
CA MET A 1 3.01 2.60 19.17
C MET A 1 3.21 1.62 18.04
N ASN A 2 2.51 1.78 16.92
CA ASN A 2 2.71 0.94 15.75
C ASN A 2 4.12 1.20 15.19
N GLU A 3 4.81 0.14 14.79
CA GLU A 3 6.14 0.23 14.18
C GLU A 3 6.08 1.03 12.87
N ALA A 4 7.06 1.91 12.62
CA ALA A 4 7.10 2.70 11.40
C ALA A 4 7.32 1.80 10.17
N LEU A 5 6.37 1.86 9.23
CA LEU A 5 6.46 1.12 7.97
C LEU A 5 7.32 1.88 6.94
N TRP A 6 7.07 3.19 6.82
CA TRP A 6 7.78 4.08 5.90
C TRP A 6 8.18 5.39 6.56
N ASP A 7 9.37 5.84 6.23
CA ASP A 7 9.78 7.23 6.30
C ASP A 7 9.06 8.00 5.17
N VAL A 8 8.43 9.14 5.48
CA VAL A 8 7.58 9.84 4.53
C VAL A 8 8.38 10.53 3.44
N ASP A 9 9.60 11.00 3.73
CA ASP A 9 10.46 11.61 2.71
C ASP A 9 10.94 10.55 1.72
N ALA A 10 11.33 9.36 2.21
CA ALA A 10 11.69 8.24 1.35
C ALA A 10 10.49 7.74 0.50
N MET A 11 9.30 7.75 1.08
CA MET A 11 8.07 7.42 0.37
C MET A 11 7.75 8.43 -0.73
N ALA A 12 7.84 9.73 -0.42
CA ALA A 12 7.61 10.81 -1.38
C ALA A 12 8.61 10.75 -2.54
N ALA A 13 9.89 10.53 -2.25
CA ALA A 13 10.93 10.36 -3.26
C ALA A 13 10.67 9.16 -4.18
N ALA A 14 10.32 8.00 -3.61
CA ALA A 14 10.02 6.79 -4.38
C ALA A 14 8.83 6.97 -5.31
N MET A 15 7.81 7.70 -4.89
CA MET A 15 6.60 7.97 -5.67
C MET A 15 6.72 9.16 -6.64
N HIS A 16 7.81 9.94 -6.57
CA HIS A 16 7.95 11.25 -7.23
C HIS A 16 6.84 12.21 -6.81
N ALA A 17 6.46 12.17 -5.52
CA ALA A 17 5.37 12.94 -4.98
C ALA A 17 5.82 14.35 -4.56
N ARG A 18 4.95 15.33 -4.74
CA ARG A 18 5.12 16.68 -4.23
C ARG A 18 4.39 16.81 -2.88
N PRO A 19 5.11 17.15 -1.80
CA PRO A 19 4.50 17.30 -0.48
C PRO A 19 3.66 18.59 -0.39
N LEU A 20 2.59 18.56 0.41
CA LEU A 20 1.75 19.71 0.74
C LEU A 20 1.22 19.56 2.18
N GLY A 21 1.44 20.59 3.02
CA GLY A 21 1.07 20.62 4.44
C GLY A 21 2.13 20.02 5.36
N ASP A 22 1.81 19.90 6.64
CA ASP A 22 2.74 19.39 7.67
C ASP A 22 2.72 17.86 7.67
N LEU A 23 3.66 17.26 6.94
CA LEU A 23 3.76 15.81 6.83
C LEU A 23 4.33 15.19 8.12
N PRO A 24 3.82 14.02 8.54
CA PRO A 24 4.45 13.25 9.62
C PRO A 24 5.80 12.71 9.14
N ALA A 25 6.72 12.45 10.08
CA ALA A 25 8.02 11.85 9.76
C ALA A 25 7.89 10.42 9.22
N THR A 26 6.92 9.66 9.75
CA THR A 26 6.70 8.25 9.39
C THR A 26 5.22 7.92 9.33
N ILE A 27 4.89 6.82 8.64
CA ILE A 27 3.57 6.18 8.65
C ILE A 27 3.69 4.75 9.15
N SER A 28 2.61 4.23 9.77
CA SER A 28 2.54 2.86 10.31
C SER A 28 1.98 1.84 9.32
N GLY A 29 1.22 2.29 8.32
CA GLY A 29 0.60 1.42 7.33
C GLY A 29 0.15 2.16 6.09
N ILE A 30 -0.46 1.42 5.17
CA ILE A 30 -0.99 1.95 3.90
C ILE A 30 -2.38 1.37 3.70
N SER A 31 -3.37 2.22 3.43
CA SER A 31 -4.73 1.79 3.13
C SER A 31 -5.29 2.47 1.87
N ILE A 32 -6.20 1.76 1.19
CA ILE A 32 -7.00 2.26 0.07
C ILE A 32 -8.50 2.23 0.40
N ASP A 33 -8.84 1.76 1.62
CA ASP A 33 -10.21 1.56 2.06
C ASP A 33 -10.39 2.13 3.47
N THR A 34 -11.27 3.11 3.61
CA THR A 34 -11.54 3.80 4.88
C THR A 34 -12.14 2.90 5.96
N ARG A 35 -12.68 1.75 5.60
CA ARG A 35 -13.27 0.76 6.52
C ARG A 35 -12.21 -0.07 7.24
N THR A 36 -11.03 -0.22 6.63
CA THR A 36 -9.89 -1.00 7.15
C THR A 36 -8.67 -0.14 7.47
N LEU A 37 -8.81 1.19 7.32
CA LEU A 37 -7.77 2.14 7.64
C LEU A 37 -7.56 2.21 9.15
N GLU A 38 -6.31 2.15 9.57
CA GLU A 38 -5.90 2.33 10.96
C GLU A 38 -5.26 3.72 11.18
N ALA A 39 -5.29 4.19 12.42
CA ALA A 39 -4.68 5.47 12.76
C ALA A 39 -3.16 5.43 12.51
N GLY A 40 -2.66 6.43 11.79
CA GLY A 40 -1.25 6.48 11.38
C GLY A 40 -0.98 5.95 9.97
N ASP A 41 -1.98 5.41 9.27
CA ASP A 41 -1.86 4.96 7.88
C ASP A 41 -1.78 6.12 6.89
N ALA A 42 -1.10 5.90 5.77
CA ALA A 42 -1.28 6.69 4.56
C ALA A 42 -2.47 6.17 3.75
N PHE A 43 -3.40 7.05 3.40
CA PHE A 43 -4.54 6.71 2.56
C PHE A 43 -4.24 7.02 1.09
N PHE A 44 -4.31 6.03 0.22
CA PHE A 44 -4.13 6.16 -1.23
C PHE A 44 -5.50 6.31 -1.90
N ALA A 45 -5.77 7.48 -2.46
CA ALA A 45 -7.01 7.80 -3.14
C ALA A 45 -7.05 7.23 -4.57
N ILE A 46 -7.15 5.90 -4.69
CA ILE A 46 -7.17 5.23 -5.99
C ILE A 46 -8.52 5.47 -6.67
N GLN A 47 -8.47 5.80 -7.96
CA GLN A 47 -9.66 5.82 -8.80
C GLN A 47 -9.90 4.41 -9.36
N GLY A 48 -10.98 3.78 -8.93
CA GLY A 48 -11.46 2.50 -9.45
C GLY A 48 -12.59 2.69 -10.47
N ASP A 49 -13.11 1.57 -10.98
CA ASP A 49 -14.19 1.59 -12.00
C ASP A 49 -15.53 2.12 -11.47
N ARG A 50 -15.79 1.95 -10.16
CA ARG A 50 -17.09 2.30 -9.54
C ARG A 50 -17.00 3.46 -8.56
N PHE A 51 -15.85 3.67 -7.94
CA PHE A 51 -15.64 4.66 -6.89
C PHE A 51 -14.32 5.40 -7.12
N ASP A 52 -14.33 6.69 -6.81
CA ASP A 52 -13.12 7.50 -6.76
C ASP A 52 -12.68 7.63 -5.29
N GLY A 53 -11.45 7.17 -4.99
CA GLY A 53 -10.89 7.27 -3.65
C GLY A 53 -10.81 8.70 -3.12
N HIS A 54 -10.73 9.69 -4.02
CA HIS A 54 -10.70 11.11 -3.67
C HIS A 54 -11.98 11.59 -2.97
N ASP A 55 -13.12 10.94 -3.19
CA ASP A 55 -14.38 11.26 -2.53
C ASP A 55 -14.38 10.86 -1.03
N PHE A 56 -13.43 10.02 -0.63
CA PHE A 56 -13.35 9.46 0.73
C PHE A 56 -12.30 10.11 1.64
N LEU A 57 -11.62 11.19 1.20
CA LEU A 57 -10.56 11.84 2.00
C LEU A 57 -11.04 12.29 3.38
N THR A 58 -12.23 12.89 3.45
CA THR A 58 -12.81 13.30 4.74
C THR A 58 -13.07 12.11 5.67
N ALA A 59 -13.54 10.99 5.11
CA ALA A 59 -13.76 9.77 5.89
C ALA A 59 -12.43 9.15 6.34
N ALA A 60 -11.41 9.14 5.47
CA ALA A 60 -10.06 8.67 5.80
C ALA A 60 -9.43 9.52 6.92
N THR A 61 -9.56 10.86 6.84
CA THR A 61 -9.09 11.76 7.90
C THR A 61 -9.77 11.45 9.24
N LYS A 62 -11.10 11.27 9.24
CA LYS A 62 -11.85 10.91 10.45
C LYS A 62 -11.46 9.53 11.01
N ALA A 63 -11.07 8.60 10.15
CA ALA A 63 -10.57 7.29 10.55
C ALA A 63 -9.12 7.32 11.07
N GLY A 64 -8.43 8.46 10.97
CA GLY A 64 -7.08 8.64 11.50
C GLY A 64 -5.96 8.52 10.50
N ALA A 65 -6.22 8.69 9.19
CA ALA A 65 -5.16 8.75 8.19
C ALA A 65 -4.15 9.85 8.55
N ALA A 66 -2.87 9.50 8.55
CA ALA A 66 -1.79 10.42 8.87
C ALA A 66 -1.47 11.37 7.70
N LEU A 67 -1.69 10.90 6.47
CA LEU A 67 -1.58 11.66 5.23
C LEU A 67 -2.41 11.01 4.11
N HIS A 68 -2.62 11.75 3.03
CA HIS A 68 -3.28 11.23 1.83
C HIS A 68 -2.38 11.32 0.60
N VAL A 69 -2.43 10.28 -0.25
CA VAL A 69 -1.82 10.29 -1.59
C VAL A 69 -2.92 10.54 -2.60
N VAL A 70 -2.80 11.66 -3.34
CA VAL A 70 -3.85 12.16 -4.24
C VAL A 70 -3.28 12.49 -5.62
N SER A 71 -4.13 12.39 -6.65
CA SER A 71 -3.76 12.80 -8.00
C SER A 71 -3.78 14.33 -8.13
N GLU A 72 -2.77 14.89 -8.80
CA GLU A 72 -2.69 16.33 -9.08
C GLU A 72 -3.90 16.84 -9.86
N GLN A 73 -4.44 16.02 -10.77
CA GLN A 73 -5.62 16.37 -11.57
C GLN A 73 -6.89 16.58 -10.72
N LYS A 74 -6.95 15.97 -9.52
CA LYS A 74 -8.10 16.07 -8.62
C LYS A 74 -8.02 17.25 -7.65
N LEU A 75 -6.85 17.87 -7.46
CA LEU A 75 -6.66 18.96 -6.51
C LEU A 75 -7.70 20.10 -6.62
N PRO A 76 -8.08 20.58 -7.82
CA PRO A 76 -9.06 21.67 -7.92
C PRO A 76 -10.43 21.29 -7.35
N ALA A 77 -10.79 20.00 -7.39
CA ALA A 77 -12.07 19.50 -6.89
C ALA A 77 -12.07 19.20 -5.38
N LEU A 78 -10.90 19.04 -4.76
CA LEU A 78 -10.79 18.66 -3.35
C LEU A 78 -11.09 19.81 -2.38
N GLY A 79 -11.14 21.07 -2.84
CA GLY A 79 -11.35 22.22 -1.98
C GLY A 79 -10.22 22.37 -0.95
N ARG A 80 -10.56 22.85 0.26
CA ARG A 80 -9.59 22.95 1.37
C ARG A 80 -9.48 21.62 2.10
N VAL A 81 -8.46 20.84 1.76
CA VAL A 81 -8.08 19.65 2.54
C VAL A 81 -7.16 20.09 3.68
N GLN A 82 -7.55 19.79 4.93
CA GLN A 82 -6.77 20.16 6.12
C GLN A 82 -5.68 19.12 6.46
N SER A 83 -5.73 17.96 5.85
CA SER A 83 -4.76 16.87 6.08
C SER A 83 -3.55 17.00 5.18
N PRO A 84 -2.35 16.53 5.61
CA PRO A 84 -1.16 16.49 4.78
C PRO A 84 -1.37 15.66 3.51
N LEU A 85 -0.83 16.13 2.38
CA LEU A 85 -0.96 15.46 1.09
C LEU A 85 0.41 15.14 0.49
N LEU A 86 0.50 13.99 -0.15
CA LEU A 86 1.49 13.64 -1.17
C LEU A 86 0.78 13.65 -2.53
N ILE A 87 1.16 14.60 -3.37
CA ILE A 87 0.52 14.84 -4.67
C ILE A 87 1.35 14.14 -5.75
N VAL A 88 0.69 13.32 -6.55
CA VAL A 88 1.31 12.50 -7.60
C VAL A 88 0.59 12.70 -8.94
N ASP A 89 1.25 12.31 -10.03
CA ASP A 89 0.66 12.27 -11.37
C ASP A 89 -0.54 11.30 -11.46
N ASP A 90 -0.33 10.08 -10.96
CA ASP A 90 -1.29 8.98 -10.95
C ASP A 90 -1.06 8.14 -9.69
N VAL A 91 -2.10 7.97 -8.88
CA VAL A 91 -2.00 7.29 -7.58
C VAL A 91 -1.61 5.82 -7.73
N LEU A 92 -2.12 5.13 -8.76
CA LEU A 92 -1.81 3.72 -8.97
C LEU A 92 -0.38 3.50 -9.47
N LYS A 93 0.10 4.37 -10.37
CA LYS A 93 1.51 4.36 -10.81
C LYS A 93 2.44 4.70 -9.65
N ALA A 94 2.09 5.69 -8.83
CA ALA A 94 2.86 6.05 -7.64
C ALA A 94 2.94 4.89 -6.65
N MET A 95 1.83 4.16 -6.43
CA MET A 95 1.83 2.95 -5.62
C MET A 95 2.72 1.85 -6.20
N SER A 96 2.75 1.69 -7.52
CA SER A 96 3.65 0.74 -8.19
C SER A 96 5.12 1.10 -7.99
N ARG A 97 5.51 2.39 -8.14
CA ARG A 97 6.87 2.86 -7.84
C ARG A 97 7.24 2.61 -6.36
N LEU A 98 6.33 2.86 -5.44
CA LEU A 98 6.54 2.58 -4.02
C LEU A 98 6.70 1.07 -3.75
N ALA A 99 5.96 0.22 -4.46
CA ALA A 99 6.10 -1.23 -4.38
C ALA A 99 7.47 -1.71 -4.87
N GLU A 100 7.99 -1.13 -5.95
CA GLU A 100 9.36 -1.39 -6.44
C GLU A 100 10.41 -0.97 -5.40
N ALA A 101 10.25 0.21 -4.78
CA ALA A 101 11.12 0.66 -3.70
C ALA A 101 11.02 -0.25 -2.46
N ALA A 102 9.81 -0.73 -2.10
CA ALA A 102 9.61 -1.70 -1.03
C ALA A 102 10.37 -3.00 -1.31
N ARG A 103 10.28 -3.50 -2.56
CA ARG A 103 11.01 -4.70 -2.99
C ARG A 103 12.52 -4.49 -2.95
N ALA A 104 13.01 -3.34 -3.42
CA ALA A 104 14.44 -3.02 -3.47
C ALA A 104 15.06 -2.89 -2.07
N ARG A 105 14.34 -2.31 -1.10
CA ARG A 105 14.83 -2.15 0.28
C ARG A 105 14.73 -3.44 1.12
N SER A 106 13.95 -4.43 0.67
CA SER A 106 13.67 -5.65 1.43
C SER A 106 14.78 -6.69 1.24
N LYS A 107 15.17 -7.33 2.34
CA LYS A 107 16.06 -8.51 2.35
C LYS A 107 15.27 -9.83 2.46
N ALA A 108 13.95 -9.77 2.47
CA ALA A 108 13.11 -10.95 2.59
C ALA A 108 13.27 -11.91 1.40
N THR A 109 13.22 -13.20 1.69
CA THR A 109 13.00 -14.21 0.65
C THR A 109 11.57 -14.08 0.15
N ILE A 110 11.41 -13.75 -1.14
CA ILE A 110 10.10 -13.54 -1.75
C ILE A 110 9.62 -14.80 -2.45
N VAL A 111 8.39 -15.20 -2.12
CA VAL A 111 7.68 -16.32 -2.71
C VAL A 111 6.44 -15.80 -3.43
N ALA A 112 6.33 -16.06 -4.71
CA ALA A 112 5.13 -15.78 -5.51
C ALA A 112 4.32 -17.08 -5.70
N VAL A 113 3.04 -17.04 -5.35
CA VAL A 113 2.11 -18.17 -5.50
C VAL A 113 1.13 -17.85 -6.61
N THR A 114 1.14 -18.63 -7.68
CA THR A 114 0.19 -18.51 -8.77
C THR A 114 -0.45 -19.87 -9.09
N GLY A 115 -1.48 -19.89 -9.91
CA GLY A 115 -2.21 -21.10 -10.31
C GLY A 115 -3.71 -20.84 -10.48
N SER A 116 -4.43 -21.76 -11.06
CA SER A 116 -5.89 -21.67 -11.27
C SER A 116 -6.68 -21.87 -9.97
N VAL A 117 -6.23 -22.78 -9.10
CA VAL A 117 -6.85 -23.09 -7.79
C VAL A 117 -5.78 -23.29 -6.71
N GLY A 118 -6.17 -23.19 -5.44
CA GLY A 118 -5.30 -23.49 -4.31
C GLY A 118 -4.30 -22.41 -3.91
N LYS A 119 -4.23 -21.26 -4.60
CA LYS A 119 -3.30 -20.17 -4.30
C LYS A 119 -3.36 -19.73 -2.84
N THR A 120 -4.54 -19.40 -2.33
CA THR A 120 -4.73 -18.91 -0.97
C THR A 120 -4.36 -19.97 0.06
N THR A 121 -4.75 -21.24 -0.17
CA THR A 121 -4.39 -22.34 0.71
C THR A 121 -2.88 -22.54 0.76
N THR A 122 -2.20 -22.53 -0.39
CA THR A 122 -0.74 -22.67 -0.46
C THR A 122 -0.04 -21.49 0.23
N LYS A 123 -0.51 -20.27 0.00
CA LYS A 123 0.01 -19.05 0.68
C LYS A 123 -0.10 -19.19 2.20
N GLU A 124 -1.27 -19.61 2.72
CA GLU A 124 -1.48 -19.79 4.17
C GLU A 124 -0.62 -20.93 4.74
N ALA A 125 -0.49 -22.04 4.02
CA ALA A 125 0.39 -23.14 4.44
C ALA A 125 1.86 -22.69 4.55
N LEU A 126 2.34 -21.93 3.54
CA LEU A 126 3.69 -21.35 3.57
C LEU A 126 3.84 -20.35 4.72
N ARG A 127 2.84 -19.48 4.95
CA ARG A 127 2.86 -18.50 6.05
C ARG A 127 3.00 -19.21 7.40
N HIS A 128 2.26 -20.27 7.62
CA HIS A 128 2.34 -21.06 8.86
C HIS A 128 3.68 -21.81 8.97
N GLY A 129 4.12 -22.46 7.89
CA GLY A 129 5.37 -23.25 7.91
C GLY A 129 6.62 -22.40 8.14
N LEU A 130 6.65 -21.18 7.56
CA LEU A 130 7.82 -20.30 7.68
C LEU A 130 7.81 -19.42 8.94
N ALA A 131 6.68 -19.34 9.66
CA ALA A 131 6.55 -18.50 10.85
C ALA A 131 7.52 -18.87 11.98
N ALA A 132 7.93 -20.15 12.08
CA ALA A 132 8.93 -20.58 13.05
C ALA A 132 10.34 -20.09 12.75
N ASP A 133 10.63 -19.78 11.48
CA ASP A 133 11.95 -19.37 11.01
C ASP A 133 12.13 -17.84 10.98
N GLY A 134 11.07 -17.07 11.18
CA GLY A 134 11.16 -15.59 11.22
C GLY A 134 9.88 -14.88 10.85
N LYS A 135 9.94 -13.53 10.83
CA LYS A 135 8.79 -12.66 10.51
C LYS A 135 8.34 -12.89 9.06
N VAL A 136 7.09 -13.28 8.89
CA VAL A 136 6.48 -13.55 7.58
C VAL A 136 5.48 -12.45 7.24
N HIS A 137 5.66 -11.80 6.11
CA HIS A 137 4.66 -10.96 5.48
C HIS A 137 3.92 -11.76 4.41
N ALA A 138 2.60 -11.70 4.39
CA ALA A 138 1.79 -12.35 3.36
C ALA A 138 0.72 -11.39 2.84
N SER A 139 0.46 -11.44 1.53
CA SER A 139 -0.63 -10.65 0.94
C SER A 139 -1.96 -11.00 1.61
N ALA A 140 -2.77 -9.97 1.93
CA ALA A 140 -4.13 -10.17 2.39
C ALA A 140 -4.95 -10.92 1.33
N ALA A 141 -5.99 -11.64 1.75
CA ALA A 141 -6.87 -12.37 0.85
C ALA A 141 -7.44 -11.45 -0.24
N SER A 142 -7.46 -11.93 -1.48
CA SER A 142 -8.03 -11.27 -2.66
C SER A 142 -7.22 -10.11 -3.26
N PHE A 143 -6.09 -9.68 -2.69
CA PHE A 143 -5.20 -8.68 -3.30
C PHE A 143 -4.21 -9.33 -4.28
N ASN A 144 -4.73 -9.90 -5.37
CA ASN A 144 -3.94 -10.64 -6.37
C ASN A 144 -4.05 -10.07 -7.79
N ASN A 145 -4.68 -8.89 -7.95
CA ASN A 145 -4.85 -8.18 -9.22
C ASN A 145 -3.76 -7.08 -9.42
N HIS A 146 -3.87 -6.30 -10.50
CA HIS A 146 -2.90 -5.28 -10.93
C HIS A 146 -2.63 -4.15 -9.91
N TRP A 147 -3.50 -3.92 -8.91
CA TRP A 147 -3.24 -2.97 -7.81
C TRP A 147 -3.11 -3.65 -6.44
N GLY A 148 -3.61 -4.86 -6.28
CA GLY A 148 -3.52 -5.61 -5.03
C GLY A 148 -2.10 -6.11 -4.73
N VAL A 149 -1.36 -6.55 -5.74
CA VAL A 149 0.04 -6.96 -5.60
C VAL A 149 0.93 -5.77 -5.24
N PRO A 150 0.88 -4.61 -5.94
CA PRO A 150 1.57 -3.40 -5.51
C PRO A 150 1.22 -2.98 -4.07
N LEU A 151 -0.07 -2.95 -3.71
CA LEU A 151 -0.49 -2.62 -2.35
C LEU A 151 0.13 -3.54 -1.31
N SER A 152 0.14 -4.85 -1.57
CA SER A 152 0.74 -5.83 -0.66
C SER A 152 2.24 -5.65 -0.52
N LEU A 153 2.95 -5.30 -1.60
CA LEU A 153 4.37 -4.99 -1.59
C LEU A 153 4.68 -3.70 -0.81
N THR A 154 3.87 -2.63 -0.97
CA THR A 154 4.09 -1.38 -0.23
C THR A 154 3.97 -1.56 1.29
N ARG A 155 3.22 -2.57 1.72
CA ARG A 155 3.04 -2.96 3.13
C ARG A 155 4.13 -3.89 3.66
N LEU A 156 5.13 -4.27 2.85
CA LEU A 156 6.21 -5.17 3.26
C LEU A 156 7.11 -4.51 4.31
N PRO A 157 7.17 -5.04 5.55
CA PRO A 157 8.05 -4.54 6.59
C PRO A 157 9.53 -4.77 6.22
N ARG A 158 10.40 -3.85 6.64
CA ARG A 158 11.86 -3.96 6.37
C ARG A 158 12.51 -5.18 7.01
N ASP A 159 12.02 -5.59 8.16
CA ASP A 159 12.52 -6.70 8.97
C ASP A 159 11.86 -8.05 8.65
N ALA A 160 10.97 -8.11 7.66
CA ALA A 160 10.40 -9.37 7.19
C ALA A 160 11.53 -10.29 6.67
N ARG A 161 11.54 -11.54 7.14
CA ARG A 161 12.44 -12.59 6.65
C ARG A 161 11.89 -13.28 5.42
N PHE A 162 10.56 -13.41 5.37
CA PHE A 162 9.84 -14.02 4.24
C PHE A 162 8.69 -13.12 3.82
N ALA A 163 8.41 -13.08 2.52
CA ALA A 163 7.27 -12.38 1.96
C ALA A 163 6.59 -13.25 0.91
N ILE A 164 5.29 -13.50 1.09
CA ILE A 164 4.52 -14.43 0.26
C ILE A 164 3.41 -13.66 -0.42
N PHE A 165 3.44 -13.62 -1.75
CA PHE A 165 2.47 -12.90 -2.57
C PHE A 165 1.65 -13.86 -3.41
N GLU A 166 0.32 -13.69 -3.35
CA GLU A 166 -0.60 -14.36 -4.26
C GLU A 166 -0.73 -13.52 -5.54
N ILE A 167 -0.48 -14.13 -6.69
CA ILE A 167 -0.54 -13.47 -7.99
C ILE A 167 -1.65 -14.11 -8.82
N GLY A 168 -2.67 -13.30 -9.17
CA GLY A 168 -3.70 -13.66 -10.13
C GLY A 168 -3.25 -13.30 -11.54
N MET A 169 -3.30 -14.27 -12.45
CA MET A 169 -3.03 -14.06 -13.87
C MET A 169 -4.34 -14.18 -14.63
N ASN A 170 -5.00 -13.04 -14.85
CA ASN A 170 -6.27 -13.00 -15.58
C ASN A 170 -6.12 -12.57 -17.04
N HIS A 171 -4.93 -12.10 -17.44
CA HIS A 171 -4.61 -11.66 -18.79
C HIS A 171 -3.18 -12.08 -19.16
N PRO A 172 -2.90 -12.36 -20.44
CA PRO A 172 -1.54 -12.56 -20.95
C PRO A 172 -0.71 -11.28 -20.81
N GLY A 173 0.50 -11.37 -20.29
CA GLY A 173 1.48 -10.26 -20.21
C GLY A 173 1.62 -9.67 -18.84
#